data_ecc9a40b3f2cb4c6459eccdffa15a8dc
#
_entry.id   ecc9a40b3f2cb4c6459eccdffa15a8dc
#
_cell.length_a   1.000
_cell.length_b   1.000
_cell.length_c   1.000
_cell.angle_alpha   90.00
_cell.angle_beta   90.00
_cell.angle_gamma   90.00
#
_symmetry.space_group_name_H-M   'P 1'
#
loop_
_entity.id
_entity.type
_entity.pdbx_description
1 polymer ?
#
loop_
_entity_poly.entity_id
_entity_poly.type
_entity_poly.pdbx_seq_one_letter_code
_entity_poly.pdbx_strand_id
1 'polypeptide(L)'
;EEGFLILELIGEWNDALHNDIMEFKRSIIDHFINNKIYKFIIIGEQVLNFHSSDDCYYEEWYEDIADEVGWTVFLGLSKHVIEEMDHIRLYQYILYGNHWNELNWRAFTPLQLFLLIDKMIENPKLLTEPAHHIKKIK
;
A
#
# COMPACT_ATOMS: atom_id res chain seq x y z
N GLU A 1 12.82 -12.88 -12.49
CA GLU A 1 12.21 -13.13 -11.20
C GLU A 1 11.87 -11.84 -10.49
N GLU A 2 10.67 -11.75 -9.97
CA GLU A 2 10.21 -10.52 -9.36
C GLU A 2 10.46 -10.51 -7.87
N GLY A 3 10.96 -9.38 -7.38
CA GLY A 3 11.07 -9.16 -5.96
C GLY A 3 9.92 -8.34 -5.44
N PHE A 4 9.53 -8.59 -4.22
CA PHE A 4 8.52 -7.80 -3.54
C PHE A 4 8.84 -7.75 -2.05
N LEU A 5 8.26 -6.77 -1.37
CA LEU A 5 8.47 -6.60 0.05
C LEU A 5 7.12 -6.49 0.75
N ILE A 6 6.98 -7.22 1.84
CA ILE A 6 5.81 -7.09 2.71
C ILE A 6 6.31 -6.60 4.05
N LEU A 7 5.75 -5.48 4.51
CA LEU A 7 6.11 -4.89 5.80
C LEU A 7 4.86 -4.63 6.61
N GLU A 8 4.97 -4.81 7.91
CA GLU A 8 3.91 -4.42 8.81
C GLU A 8 4.37 -3.20 9.61
N LEU A 9 3.54 -2.16 9.62
CA LEU A 9 3.82 -0.95 10.39
C LEU A 9 3.04 -1.02 11.69
N ILE A 10 3.69 -0.66 12.80
CA ILE A 10 3.10 -0.75 14.12
C ILE A 10 3.31 0.56 14.85
N GLY A 11 2.21 1.11 15.41
CA GLY A 11 2.27 2.30 16.24
C GLY A 11 1.70 3.52 15.56
N GLU A 12 2.17 4.69 15.99
CA GLU A 12 1.70 5.95 15.42
C GLU A 12 2.57 6.35 14.24
N TRP A 13 1.93 6.95 13.25
CA TRP A 13 2.63 7.47 12.08
C TRP A 13 2.46 8.98 12.10
N ASN A 14 3.55 9.71 12.26
CA ASN A 14 3.47 11.15 12.44
C ASN A 14 4.42 11.89 11.51
N ASP A 15 3.89 12.26 10.34
CA ASP A 15 4.66 13.03 9.38
C ASP A 15 4.73 14.49 9.78
N ALA A 16 3.72 14.97 10.48
CA ALA A 16 3.64 16.39 10.84
C ALA A 16 4.74 16.80 11.82
N LEU A 17 5.00 15.95 12.82
CA LEU A 17 5.99 16.29 13.85
C LEU A 17 7.34 15.62 13.63
N HIS A 18 7.33 14.38 13.13
CA HIS A 18 8.55 13.59 13.08
C HIS A 18 9.00 13.24 11.68
N ASN A 19 8.20 13.59 10.67
CA ASN A 19 8.49 13.29 9.28
C ASN A 19 8.80 11.81 9.07
N ASP A 20 7.92 10.96 9.63
CA ASP A 20 8.12 9.52 9.59
C ASP A 20 8.27 8.98 8.19
N ILE A 21 7.53 9.57 7.23
CA ILE A 21 7.63 9.13 5.84
C ILE A 21 9.03 9.36 5.29
N MET A 22 9.69 10.45 5.65
CA MET A 22 11.05 10.72 5.18
C MET A 22 12.00 9.62 5.67
N GLU A 23 11.94 9.31 6.98
CA GLU A 23 12.77 8.27 7.55
C GLU A 23 12.52 6.94 6.87
N PHE A 24 11.24 6.60 6.71
CA PHE A 24 10.85 5.33 6.11
C PHE A 24 11.33 5.25 4.67
N LYS A 25 11.11 6.33 3.90
CA LYS A 25 11.50 6.36 2.50
C LYS A 25 13.01 6.24 2.36
N ARG A 26 13.76 7.04 3.12
CA ARG A 26 15.22 7.06 3.02
C ARG A 26 15.87 5.80 3.56
N SER A 27 15.42 5.32 4.72
CA SER A 27 16.10 4.22 5.39
C SER A 27 15.68 2.84 4.90
N ILE A 28 14.43 2.71 4.46
CA ILE A 28 13.88 1.39 4.12
C ILE A 28 13.56 1.31 2.64
N ILE A 29 12.68 2.16 2.15
CA ILE A 29 12.18 2.04 0.78
C ILE A 29 13.32 2.21 -0.23
N ASP A 30 14.14 3.25 -0.07
CA ASP A 30 15.25 3.48 -1.01
C ASP A 30 16.22 2.31 -1.02
N HIS A 31 16.45 1.70 0.14
CA HIS A 31 17.32 0.54 0.22
C HIS A 31 16.80 -0.59 -0.68
N PHE A 32 15.51 -0.88 -0.60
CA PHE A 32 14.94 -1.96 -1.38
C PHE A 32 14.83 -1.60 -2.87
N ILE A 33 14.54 -0.34 -3.17
CA ILE A 33 14.53 0.10 -4.57
C ILE A 33 15.92 -0.07 -5.18
N ASN A 34 16.97 0.26 -4.43
CA ASN A 34 18.34 0.08 -4.90
C ASN A 34 18.67 -1.39 -5.13
N ASN A 35 17.94 -2.29 -4.52
CA ASN A 35 18.08 -3.72 -4.73
C ASN A 35 17.03 -4.26 -5.70
N LYS A 36 16.44 -3.38 -6.50
CA LYS A 36 15.53 -3.72 -7.60
C LYS A 36 14.21 -4.31 -7.11
N ILE A 37 13.74 -3.85 -5.95
CA ILE A 37 12.42 -4.18 -5.48
C ILE A 37 11.53 -2.97 -5.69
N TYR A 38 10.44 -3.16 -6.44
CA TYR A 38 9.57 -2.07 -6.84
C TYR A 38 8.11 -2.31 -6.48
N LYS A 39 7.81 -3.41 -5.79
CA LYS A 39 6.44 -3.76 -5.40
C LYS A 39 6.40 -3.95 -3.91
N PHE A 40 5.52 -3.18 -3.26
CA PHE A 40 5.49 -3.09 -1.82
C PHE A 40 4.08 -3.33 -1.29
N ILE A 41 3.97 -4.24 -0.32
CA ILE A 41 2.72 -4.50 0.38
C ILE A 41 2.95 -4.08 1.82
N ILE A 42 2.17 -3.11 2.28
CA ILE A 42 2.31 -2.55 3.61
C ILE A 42 1.07 -2.92 4.42
N ILE A 43 1.26 -3.65 5.50
CA ILE A 43 0.17 -4.01 6.40
C ILE A 43 0.05 -2.90 7.43
N GLY A 44 -1.06 -2.20 7.42
CA GLY A 44 -1.26 -1.04 8.29
C GLY A 44 -2.28 -1.27 9.38
N GLU A 45 -2.59 -2.51 9.70
CA GLU A 45 -3.62 -2.81 10.69
C GLU A 45 -3.25 -2.27 12.07
N GLN A 46 -1.98 -2.25 12.39
CA GLN A 46 -1.49 -1.78 13.68
C GLN A 46 -1.08 -0.32 13.69
N VAL A 47 -1.39 0.42 12.63
CA VAL A 47 -1.16 1.86 12.63
C VAL A 47 -2.31 2.50 13.39
N LEU A 48 -1.99 3.06 14.56
CA LEU A 48 -3.00 3.56 15.47
C LEU A 48 -3.55 4.93 15.05
N ASN A 49 -2.64 5.80 14.60
CA ASN A 49 -2.99 7.14 14.14
C ASN A 49 -2.10 7.53 12.99
N PHE A 50 -2.63 8.40 12.13
CA PHE A 50 -1.87 8.92 11.01
C PHE A 50 -1.98 10.44 11.02
N HIS A 51 -0.86 11.10 11.30
CA HIS A 51 -0.79 12.56 11.34
C HIS A 51 -0.06 13.03 10.09
N SER A 52 -0.81 13.48 9.12
CA SER A 52 -0.26 13.81 7.81
C SER A 52 0.45 15.16 7.80
N SER A 53 1.36 15.29 6.85
CA SER A 53 1.94 16.57 6.48
C SER A 53 1.65 16.73 4.98
N ASP A 54 2.70 16.91 4.16
CA ASP A 54 2.48 16.96 2.72
C ASP A 54 2.74 15.59 2.10
N ASP A 55 2.60 15.51 0.78
CA ASP A 55 2.70 14.25 0.07
C ASP A 55 4.02 14.07 -0.68
N CYS A 56 5.00 14.93 -0.43
CA CYS A 56 6.23 14.94 -1.24
C CYS A 56 6.96 13.60 -1.28
N TYR A 57 7.13 12.96 -0.13
CA TYR A 57 7.86 11.70 -0.08
C TYR A 57 7.04 10.54 -0.62
N TYR A 58 5.72 10.62 -0.53
CA TYR A 58 4.84 9.61 -1.13
C TYR A 58 4.89 9.73 -2.64
N GLU A 59 4.93 10.96 -3.16
CA GLU A 59 5.06 11.20 -4.59
C GLU A 59 6.41 10.70 -5.09
N GLU A 60 7.48 11.00 -4.36
CA GLU A 60 8.81 10.52 -4.73
C GLU A 60 8.84 8.99 -4.81
N TRP A 61 8.25 8.34 -3.81
CA TRP A 61 8.17 6.88 -3.78
C TRP A 61 7.47 6.35 -5.03
N TYR A 62 6.35 6.97 -5.36
CA TYR A 62 5.59 6.58 -6.55
C TYR A 62 6.44 6.76 -7.81
N GLU A 63 7.10 7.90 -7.94
CA GLU A 63 7.89 8.19 -9.13
C GLU A 63 9.08 7.25 -9.27
N ASP A 64 9.67 6.89 -8.16
CA ASP A 64 10.85 6.03 -8.18
C ASP A 64 10.54 4.62 -8.67
N ILE A 65 9.30 4.16 -8.53
CA ILE A 65 8.93 2.80 -8.92
C ILE A 65 8.05 2.73 -10.16
N ALA A 66 7.52 3.86 -10.60
CA ALA A 66 6.55 3.86 -11.71
C ALA A 66 7.14 3.34 -13.01
N ASP A 67 8.37 3.73 -13.32
CA ASP A 67 9.02 3.31 -14.56
C ASP A 67 9.30 1.82 -14.60
N GLU A 68 9.35 1.18 -13.44
CA GLU A 68 9.60 -0.26 -13.35
C GLU A 68 8.29 -1.03 -13.20
N VAL A 69 7.17 -0.39 -13.49
CA VAL A 69 5.83 -0.96 -13.33
C VAL A 69 5.61 -1.43 -11.89
N GLY A 70 6.17 -0.65 -10.96
CA GLY A 70 6.02 -0.94 -9.54
C GLY A 70 4.73 -0.40 -8.97
N TRP A 71 4.43 -0.82 -7.75
CA TRP A 71 3.24 -0.36 -7.05
C TRP A 71 3.40 -0.51 -5.54
N THR A 72 2.58 0.23 -4.83
CA THR A 72 2.51 0.15 -3.37
C THR A 72 1.06 -0.01 -2.97
N VAL A 73 0.78 -1.00 -2.11
CA VAL A 73 -0.56 -1.28 -1.62
C VAL A 73 -0.52 -1.30 -0.10
N PHE A 74 -1.43 -0.58 0.54
CA PHE A 74 -1.62 -0.64 1.97
C PHE A 74 -2.86 -1.45 2.28
N LEU A 75 -2.76 -2.39 3.21
CA LEU A 75 -3.85 -3.28 3.57
C LEU A 75 -4.23 -3.10 5.04
N GLY A 76 -5.49 -3.29 5.33
CA GLY A 76 -5.97 -3.38 6.70
C GLY A 76 -6.01 -2.08 7.48
N LEU A 77 -6.10 -0.95 6.81
CA LEU A 77 -6.09 0.35 7.47
C LEU A 77 -7.40 0.60 8.20
N SER A 78 -7.33 1.31 9.33
CA SER A 78 -8.53 1.75 10.03
C SER A 78 -9.19 2.90 9.27
N LYS A 79 -10.47 3.14 9.57
CA LYS A 79 -11.23 4.15 8.86
C LYS A 79 -10.62 5.53 9.03
N HIS A 80 -10.22 5.89 10.25
CA HIS A 80 -9.70 7.23 10.45
C HIS A 80 -8.34 7.44 9.79
N VAL A 81 -7.54 6.38 9.67
CA VAL A 81 -6.28 6.46 8.93
C VAL A 81 -6.57 6.70 7.44
N ILE A 82 -7.53 5.97 6.89
CA ILE A 82 -7.92 6.16 5.49
C ILE A 82 -8.40 7.59 5.26
N GLU A 83 -9.21 8.12 6.16
CA GLU A 83 -9.72 9.48 6.03
C GLU A 83 -8.59 10.50 6.02
N GLU A 84 -7.59 10.30 6.86
CA GLU A 84 -6.46 11.21 6.89
C GLU A 84 -5.63 11.10 5.63
N MET A 85 -5.42 9.89 5.13
CA MET A 85 -4.71 9.70 3.87
C MET A 85 -5.46 10.32 2.69
N ASP A 86 -6.78 10.20 2.70
CA ASP A 86 -7.61 10.82 1.67
C ASP A 86 -7.50 12.33 1.70
N HIS A 87 -7.37 12.89 2.89
CA HIS A 87 -7.31 14.34 3.07
C HIS A 87 -6.12 14.93 2.30
N ILE A 88 -4.99 14.24 2.27
CA ILE A 88 -3.83 14.70 1.51
C ILE A 88 -3.69 13.97 0.16
N ARG A 89 -4.74 13.26 -0.23
CA ARG A 89 -4.85 12.64 -1.55
C ARG A 89 -3.76 11.62 -1.86
N LEU A 90 -3.42 10.81 -0.87
CA LEU A 90 -2.40 9.78 -1.09
C LEU A 90 -2.84 8.72 -2.09
N TYR A 91 -4.14 8.64 -2.41
CA TYR A 91 -4.61 7.70 -3.42
C TYR A 91 -4.02 7.97 -4.81
N GLN A 92 -3.39 9.13 -5.01
CA GLN A 92 -2.68 9.41 -6.27
C GLN A 92 -1.45 8.54 -6.43
N TYR A 93 -0.90 8.03 -5.35
CA TYR A 93 0.40 7.36 -5.37
C TYR A 93 0.35 5.95 -4.80
N ILE A 94 -0.62 5.67 -3.95
CA ILE A 94 -0.68 4.44 -3.17
C ILE A 94 -2.07 3.85 -3.31
N LEU A 95 -2.13 2.53 -3.44
CA LEU A 95 -3.40 1.80 -3.47
C LEU A 95 -3.80 1.48 -2.05
N TYR A 96 -5.00 1.86 -1.64
CA TYR A 96 -5.50 1.57 -0.31
C TYR A 96 -7.00 1.74 -0.27
N GLY A 97 -7.61 1.23 0.80
CA GLY A 97 -9.05 1.37 0.99
C GLY A 97 -9.87 0.49 0.07
N ASN A 98 -11.18 0.56 0.18
CA ASN A 98 -12.12 -0.17 -0.67
C ASN A 98 -11.76 -1.65 -0.78
N HIS A 99 -11.53 -2.13 -2.00
CA HIS A 99 -11.22 -3.54 -2.24
C HIS A 99 -10.02 -4.00 -1.44
N TRP A 100 -9.00 -3.14 -1.35
CA TRP A 100 -7.77 -3.51 -0.67
C TRP A 100 -8.00 -3.73 0.81
N ASN A 101 -8.89 -2.94 1.40
CA ASN A 101 -9.17 -3.05 2.82
C ASN A 101 -10.04 -4.25 3.16
N GLU A 102 -10.73 -4.81 2.16
CA GLU A 102 -11.57 -5.98 2.34
C GLU A 102 -10.79 -7.28 2.16
N LEU A 103 -9.56 -7.20 1.68
CA LEU A 103 -8.76 -8.37 1.41
C LEU A 103 -8.31 -9.01 2.71
N ASN A 104 -8.64 -10.29 2.88
CA ASN A 104 -8.23 -11.03 4.07
C ASN A 104 -6.81 -11.54 3.89
N TRP A 105 -5.85 -10.62 4.10
CA TRP A 105 -4.46 -10.90 3.82
C TRP A 105 -3.89 -12.04 4.67
N ARG A 106 -4.47 -12.27 5.84
CA ARG A 106 -3.99 -13.35 6.72
C ARG A 106 -4.26 -14.74 6.16
N ALA A 107 -5.17 -14.86 5.22
CA ALA A 107 -5.53 -16.15 4.64
C ALA A 107 -4.50 -16.67 3.64
N PHE A 108 -3.51 -15.85 3.31
CA PHE A 108 -2.56 -16.16 2.23
C PHE A 108 -1.14 -16.24 2.76
N THR A 109 -0.32 -17.09 2.12
CA THR A 109 1.12 -17.01 2.33
C THR A 109 1.63 -15.73 1.67
N PRO A 110 2.84 -15.26 2.03
CA PRO A 110 3.37 -14.05 1.38
C PRO A 110 3.38 -14.12 -0.13
N LEU A 111 3.81 -15.23 -0.71
CA LEU A 111 3.85 -15.34 -2.15
C LEU A 111 2.45 -15.36 -2.75
N GLN A 112 1.52 -16.07 -2.12
CA GLN A 112 0.14 -16.10 -2.60
C GLN A 112 -0.47 -14.69 -2.57
N LEU A 113 -0.21 -13.95 -1.51
CA LEU A 113 -0.73 -12.60 -1.38
C LEU A 113 -0.18 -11.71 -2.47
N PHE A 114 1.13 -11.77 -2.68
CA PHE A 114 1.77 -10.99 -3.74
C PHE A 114 1.17 -11.31 -5.11
N LEU A 115 1.06 -12.60 -5.43
CA LEU A 115 0.57 -13.00 -6.75
C LEU A 115 -0.88 -12.56 -6.94
N LEU A 116 -1.69 -12.63 -5.90
CA LEU A 116 -3.07 -12.19 -5.98
C LEU A 116 -3.15 -10.68 -6.24
N ILE A 117 -2.41 -9.89 -5.47
CA ILE A 117 -2.44 -8.45 -5.61
C ILE A 117 -1.90 -8.02 -6.98
N ASP A 118 -0.80 -8.62 -7.40
CA ASP A 118 -0.21 -8.29 -8.69
C ASP A 118 -1.19 -8.57 -9.82
N LYS A 119 -1.92 -9.68 -9.72
CA LYS A 119 -2.91 -10.02 -10.72
C LYS A 119 -4.09 -9.04 -10.71
N MET A 120 -4.53 -8.62 -9.53
CA MET A 120 -5.61 -7.65 -9.42
C MET A 120 -5.22 -6.33 -10.05
N ILE A 121 -3.97 -5.90 -9.88
CA ILE A 121 -3.49 -4.66 -10.46
C ILE A 121 -3.36 -4.76 -11.96
N GLU A 122 -2.86 -5.88 -12.47
CA GLU A 122 -2.73 -6.09 -13.91
C GLU A 122 -4.07 -6.18 -14.60
N ASN A 123 -5.08 -6.62 -13.87
CA ASN A 123 -6.40 -6.80 -14.44
C ASN A 123 -7.42 -5.97 -13.65
N PRO A 124 -7.56 -4.69 -13.99
CA PRO A 124 -8.44 -3.80 -13.24
C PRO A 124 -9.90 -4.26 -13.18
N LYS A 125 -10.31 -5.14 -14.09
CA LYS A 125 -11.66 -5.66 -14.04
C LYS A 125 -11.93 -6.42 -12.76
N LEU A 126 -10.89 -7.02 -12.18
CA LEU A 126 -11.05 -7.72 -10.92
C LEU A 126 -11.35 -6.75 -9.79
N LEU A 127 -10.96 -5.49 -9.94
CA LEU A 127 -11.24 -4.47 -8.94
C LEU A 127 -12.60 -3.85 -9.14
N THR A 128 -13.02 -3.66 -10.38
CA THR A 128 -14.28 -2.99 -10.66
C THR A 128 -15.45 -3.95 -10.68
N GLU A 129 -15.19 -5.22 -10.92
CA GLU A 129 -16.24 -6.21 -10.81
C GLU A 129 -16.56 -6.34 -9.35
N PRO A 130 -17.76 -5.96 -9.00
CA PRO A 130 -18.06 -5.95 -7.58
C PRO A 130 -18.02 -7.35 -7.02
N ALA A 131 -17.78 -7.40 -5.73
CA ALA A 131 -17.80 -8.67 -5.06
C ALA A 131 -19.10 -9.41 -5.34
N HIS A 132 -20.16 -8.67 -5.65
CA HIS A 132 -21.41 -9.30 -5.99
C HIS A 132 -21.28 -10.16 -7.23
N HIS A 133 -20.37 -9.82 -8.11
CA HIS A 133 -20.14 -10.63 -9.28
C HIS A 133 -19.71 -12.01 -8.87
N ILE A 134 -18.88 -12.06 -7.87
CA ILE A 134 -18.46 -13.31 -7.29
C ILE A 134 -19.52 -13.82 -6.35
N LYS A 135 -20.15 -12.94 -5.64
CA LYS A 135 -21.17 -13.31 -4.69
C LYS A 135 -22.43 -13.82 -5.31
N LYS A 136 -22.77 -13.27 -6.46
CA LYS A 136 -23.94 -13.79 -7.14
C LYS A 136 -23.77 -15.18 -7.52
N ILE A 137 -22.57 -15.53 -7.65
CA ILE A 137 -22.22 -16.85 -7.99
C ILE A 137 -22.32 -17.70 -6.77
N LYS A 138 -22.26 -17.07 -5.65
CA LYS A 138 -22.27 -17.82 -4.44
C LYS A 138 -23.60 -18.44 -4.15
#